data_68db0a0887a5876b0c32c2358b096365
#
_entry.id   68db0a0887a5876b0c32c2358b096365
#
_cell.length_a   1.000
_cell.length_b   1.000
_cell.length_c   1.000
_cell.angle_alpha   90.00
_cell.angle_beta   90.00
_cell.angle_gamma   90.00
#
_symmetry.space_group_name_H-M   'P 1'
#
loop_
_entity.id
_entity.type
_entity.pdbx_description
1 polymer ?
#
loop_
_entity_poly.entity_id
_entity_poly.type
_entity_poly.pdbx_seq_one_letter_code
_entity_poly.pdbx_strand_id
1 'polypeptide(L)' 'LAFWEQNGFVLVDYKTDTTRDMTALANRYRMQLRLYQLALEGITGERVRQCCLFSTYTGAVVLL' A
#
# COMPACT_ATOMS: atom_id res chain seq x y z
N LEU A 1 -4.25 -4.60 -4.09
CA LEU A 1 -4.04 -6.01 -3.81
C LEU A 1 -3.75 -6.24 -2.33
N ALA A 2 -4.47 -7.14 -1.72
CA ALA A 2 -4.25 -7.51 -0.33
C ALA A 2 -4.11 -9.02 -0.22
N PHE A 3 -3.18 -9.50 0.61
CA PHE A 3 -3.04 -10.91 0.87
C PHE A 3 -2.77 -11.17 2.35
N TRP A 4 -3.19 -12.34 2.80
CA TRP A 4 -3.10 -12.74 4.19
C TRP A 4 -1.71 -13.29 4.50
N GLU A 5 -1.14 -12.81 5.59
CA GLU A 5 0.09 -13.37 6.17
C GLU A 5 -0.17 -13.69 7.65
N GLN A 6 0.82 -14.24 8.33
CA GLN A 6 0.70 -14.86 9.65
C GLN A 6 -0.21 -14.14 10.64
N ASN A 7 -0.19 -12.81 10.71
CA ASN A 7 -0.92 -12.08 11.74
C ASN A 7 -1.70 -10.89 11.19
N GLY A 8 -2.07 -10.95 9.92
CA GLY A 8 -2.84 -9.88 9.31
C GLY A 8 -2.64 -9.79 7.82
N PHE A 9 -3.23 -8.76 7.23
CA PHE A 9 -3.12 -8.51 5.80
C PHE A 9 -1.89 -7.67 5.46
N VAL A 10 -1.32 -7.94 4.30
CA VAL A 10 -0.36 -7.06 3.66
C VAL A 10 -1.06 -6.43 2.47
N LEU A 11 -1.12 -5.10 2.46
CA LEU A 11 -1.77 -4.33 1.39
C LEU A 11 -0.70 -3.79 0.46
N VAL A 12 -0.80 -4.15 -0.82
CA VAL A 12 0.14 -3.69 -1.86
C VAL A 12 -0.65 -2.96 -2.93
N ASP A 13 -0.24 -1.75 -3.24
CA ASP A 13 -0.83 -0.97 -4.32
C ASP A 13 0.21 -0.76 -5.42
N TYR A 14 -0.15 -1.10 -6.65
CA TYR A 14 0.71 -0.93 -7.81
C TYR A 14 0.39 0.39 -8.50
N LYS A 15 1.40 1.24 -8.71
CA LYS A 15 1.24 2.52 -9.37
C LYS A 15 2.07 2.58 -10.65
N THR A 16 1.47 3.15 -11.68
CA THR A 16 2.09 3.29 -12.99
C THR A 16 2.64 4.70 -13.24
N ASP A 17 2.65 5.54 -12.23
CA ASP A 17 3.19 6.89 -12.31
C ASP A 17 4.65 6.84 -12.79
N THR A 18 5.04 7.79 -13.63
CA THR A 18 6.36 7.80 -14.24
C THR A 18 7.42 8.53 -13.42
N THR A 19 7.11 8.91 -12.19
CA THR A 19 8.06 9.55 -11.29
C THR A 19 9.11 8.56 -10.77
N ARG A 20 10.34 9.03 -10.63
CA ARG A 20 11.40 8.27 -9.96
C ARG A 20 11.55 8.66 -8.48
N ASP A 21 10.81 9.69 -8.06
CA ASP A 21 10.84 10.15 -6.67
C ASP A 21 9.84 9.35 -5.85
N MET A 22 10.33 8.31 -5.18
CA MET A 22 9.48 7.42 -4.38
C MET A 22 8.89 8.12 -3.16
N THR A 23 9.57 9.13 -2.62
CA THR A 23 9.04 9.93 -1.51
C THR A 23 7.82 10.72 -1.96
N ALA A 24 7.91 11.37 -3.12
CA ALA A 24 6.78 12.11 -3.69
C ALA A 24 5.62 11.17 -4.02
N LEU A 25 5.91 9.99 -4.55
CA LEU A 25 4.90 8.98 -4.86
C LEU A 25 4.19 8.53 -3.59
N ALA A 26 4.94 8.21 -2.54
CA ALA A 26 4.39 7.81 -1.25
C ALA A 26 3.50 8.90 -0.66
N ASN A 27 3.96 10.16 -0.70
CA ASN A 27 3.17 11.28 -0.17
C ASN A 27 1.87 11.48 -0.94
N ARG A 28 1.90 11.27 -2.27
CA ARG A 28 0.70 11.40 -3.11
C ARG A 28 -0.38 10.40 -2.73
N TYR A 29 0.01 9.17 -2.44
CA TYR A 29 -0.94 8.07 -2.26
C TYR A 29 -1.11 7.60 -0.81
N ARG A 30 -0.41 8.21 0.14
CA ARG A 30 -0.45 7.81 1.55
C ARG A 30 -1.86 7.80 2.11
N MET A 31 -2.63 8.87 1.86
CA MET A 31 -4.00 8.98 2.35
C MET A 31 -4.90 7.91 1.72
N GLN A 32 -4.75 7.65 0.42
CA GLN A 32 -5.53 6.64 -0.28
C GLN A 32 -5.29 5.25 0.33
N LEU A 33 -4.03 4.90 0.57
CA LEU A 33 -3.68 3.62 1.20
C LEU A 33 -4.18 3.53 2.62
N ARG A 34 -4.15 4.64 3.36
CA ARG A 34 -4.70 4.68 4.70
C ARG A 34 -6.20 4.39 4.70
N LEU A 35 -6.95 4.96 3.75
CA LEU A 35 -8.38 4.72 3.62
C LEU A 35 -8.65 3.27 3.22
N TYR A 36 -7.86 2.69 2.34
CA TYR A 36 -7.99 1.28 1.97
C TYR A 36 -7.71 0.37 3.17
N GLN A 37 -6.70 0.69 3.97
CA GLN A 37 -6.38 -0.04 5.18
C GLN A 37 -7.57 -0.05 6.14
N LEU A 38 -8.14 1.12 6.41
CA LEU A 38 -9.27 1.23 7.33
C LEU A 38 -10.50 0.48 6.81
N ALA A 39 -10.77 0.55 5.50
CA ALA A 39 -11.88 -0.15 4.89
C ALA A 39 -11.69 -1.67 4.98
N LEU A 40 -10.51 -2.17 4.69
CA LEU A 40 -10.21 -3.60 4.76
C LEU A 40 -10.34 -4.11 6.19
N GLU A 41 -9.81 -3.37 7.16
CA GLU A 41 -9.91 -3.73 8.58
C GLU A 41 -11.36 -3.75 9.04
N GLY A 42 -12.17 -2.78 8.59
CA GLY A 42 -13.59 -2.73 8.93
C GLY A 42 -14.40 -3.87 8.36
N ILE A 43 -14.08 -4.31 7.13
CA ILE A 43 -14.81 -5.39 6.46
C ILE A 43 -14.42 -6.76 7.03
N THR A 44 -13.13 -6.97 7.25
CA THR A 44 -12.61 -8.30 7.62
C THR A 44 -12.55 -8.52 9.13
N GLY A 45 -12.50 -7.45 9.91
CA GLY A 45 -12.23 -7.54 11.35
C GLY A 45 -10.78 -7.87 11.67
N GLU A 46 -9.91 -7.94 10.66
CA GLU A 46 -8.50 -8.28 10.80
C GLU A 46 -7.64 -7.04 10.56
N ARG A 47 -6.46 -6.99 11.20
CA ARG A 47 -5.60 -5.83 11.04
C ARG A 47 -4.79 -5.93 9.74
N VAL A 48 -4.52 -4.77 9.15
CA VAL A 48 -3.54 -4.63 8.09
C VAL A 48 -2.20 -4.35 8.77
N ARG A 49 -1.28 -5.31 8.70
CA ARG A 49 0.01 -5.19 9.37
C ARG A 49 1.02 -4.38 8.58
N GLN A 50 0.83 -4.24 7.28
CA GLN A 50 1.78 -3.52 6.44
C GLN A 50 1.10 -3.02 5.18
N CYS A 51 1.42 -1.79 4.78
CA CYS A 51 1.04 -1.21 3.50
C CYS A 51 2.30 -0.94 2.68
N CYS A 52 2.27 -1.34 1.41
CA CYS A 52 3.37 -1.13 0.48
C CYS A 52 2.85 -0.45 -0.77
N LEU A 53 3.71 0.34 -1.39
CA LEU A 53 3.43 0.95 -2.67
C LEU A 53 4.52 0.52 -3.65
N PHE A 54 4.12 -0.09 -4.76
CA PHE A 54 5.05 -0.60 -5.76
C PHE A 54 4.95 0.25 -7.03
N SER A 55 6.08 0.83 -7.44
CA SER A 55 6.16 1.57 -8.69
C SER A 55 6.53 0.61 -9.82
N THR A 56 5.64 0.45 -10.79
CA THR A 56 5.95 -0.38 -11.96
C THR A 56 6.96 0.31 -12.87
N TYR A 57 7.08 1.64 -12.75
CA TYR A 57 8.03 2.41 -13.55
C TYR A 57 9.47 2.20 -13.10
N THR A 58 9.73 2.21 -11.80
CA THR A 58 11.07 2.07 -11.25
C THR A 58 11.39 0.66 -10.77
N GLY A 59 10.37 -0.15 -10.52
CA GLY A 59 10.52 -1.45 -9.86
C GLY A 59 10.77 -1.35 -8.36
N ALA A 60 10.64 -0.16 -7.79
CA ALA A 60 10.91 0.06 -6.38
C ALA A 60 9.66 -0.12 -5.53
N VAL A 61 9.87 -0.50 -4.27
CA VAL A 61 8.81 -0.64 -3.27
C VAL A 61 9.10 0.35 -2.14
N VAL A 62 8.05 1.01 -1.67
CA VAL A 62 8.14 1.84 -0.47
C VAL A 62 7.15 1.33 0.57
N LEU A 63 7.59 1.18 1.79
CA LEU A 63 6.76 0.79 2.93
C LEU A 63 6.14 2.04 3.55
N LEU A 64 4.87 1.97 3.83
CA LEU A 64 4.14 3.09 4.41
C LEU A 64 3.74 2.84 5.86
#